data_ea1c720779b774614b415628737dd47e
#
_entry.id   ea1c720779b774614b415628737dd47e
#
_cell.length_a   1.000
_cell.length_b   1.000
_cell.length_c   1.000
_cell.angle_alpha   90.00
_cell.angle_beta   90.00
_cell.angle_gamma   90.00
#
_symmetry.space_group_name_H-M   'P 1'
#
loop_
_entity.id
_entity.type
_entity.pdbx_description
1 polymer ?
#
loop_
_entity_poly.entity_id
_entity_poly.type
_entity_poly.pdbx_seq_one_letter_code
_entity_poly.pdbx_strand_id
1 'polypeptide(L)'
;KKKHIPVYRWLIPVTAVAAASLLFVFWLNNQAYDTIHSADVQEFVSAANTPEKHIELITATGTKIKVDEKATVAYAQDGSLLIDEKKIATRQSTGEGEEEHPMNQIIVPMGKHIKLQLSDGSQLDINSGTKVVYPQKFKKEYREIFVEGEIFIDVTHKESNIPFIVKTSLFTVNVLGTAFNVKAYKEDTKAEVVLVRGK
;
A
#
# COMPACT_ATOMS: atom_id res chain seq x y z
N LYS A 1 -57.34 -25.90 33.17
CA LYS A 1 -56.99 -24.68 32.39
C LYS A 1 -55.56 -24.85 31.90
N LYS A 2 -55.38 -25.13 30.60
CA LYS A 2 -54.05 -25.19 29.95
C LYS A 2 -53.59 -23.75 29.71
N LYS A 3 -52.46 -23.35 30.33
CA LYS A 3 -51.83 -22.08 30.06
C LYS A 3 -51.08 -22.17 28.73
N HIS A 4 -51.56 -21.49 27.72
CA HIS A 4 -50.81 -21.30 26.45
C HIS A 4 -49.66 -20.29 26.76
N ILE A 5 -48.44 -20.80 26.73
CA ILE A 5 -47.25 -19.92 26.76
C ILE A 5 -47.04 -19.48 25.30
N PRO A 6 -47.07 -18.14 25.01
CA PRO A 6 -46.91 -17.66 23.67
C PRO A 6 -45.47 -17.94 23.17
N VAL A 7 -45.37 -18.67 22.07
CA VAL A 7 -44.12 -19.08 21.40
C VAL A 7 -43.23 -17.84 21.06
N TYR A 8 -43.86 -16.67 20.98
CA TYR A 8 -43.24 -15.39 20.67
C TYR A 8 -42.13 -14.96 21.65
N ARG A 9 -42.19 -15.39 22.93
CA ARG A 9 -41.16 -14.98 23.92
C ARG A 9 -39.81 -15.69 23.72
N TRP A 10 -39.72 -16.72 22.94
CA TRP A 10 -38.48 -17.46 22.69
C TRP A 10 -37.78 -17.03 21.37
N LEU A 11 -38.52 -16.41 20.45
CA LEU A 11 -37.96 -15.97 19.17
C LEU A 11 -37.07 -14.72 19.29
N ILE A 12 -37.35 -13.82 20.25
CA ILE A 12 -36.60 -12.57 20.45
C ILE A 12 -35.13 -12.82 20.84
N PRO A 13 -34.78 -13.73 21.78
CA PRO A 13 -33.36 -13.94 22.12
C PRO A 13 -32.58 -14.62 20.99
N VAL A 14 -33.19 -15.48 20.16
CA VAL A 14 -32.52 -16.16 19.06
C VAL A 14 -32.16 -15.18 17.94
N THR A 15 -33.04 -14.27 17.59
CA THR A 15 -32.78 -13.25 16.56
C THR A 15 -31.73 -12.23 17.02
N ALA A 16 -31.72 -11.87 18.31
CA ALA A 16 -30.72 -10.97 18.89
C ALA A 16 -29.31 -11.58 18.89
N VAL A 17 -29.19 -12.88 19.18
CA VAL A 17 -27.90 -13.58 19.14
C VAL A 17 -27.39 -13.70 17.70
N ALA A 18 -28.25 -14.00 16.72
CA ALA A 18 -27.87 -14.07 15.32
C ALA A 18 -27.40 -12.71 14.78
N ALA A 19 -28.10 -11.62 15.11
CA ALA A 19 -27.70 -10.27 14.73
C ALA A 19 -26.35 -9.86 15.38
N ALA A 20 -26.16 -10.18 16.67
CA ALA A 20 -24.91 -9.90 17.37
C ALA A 20 -23.73 -10.70 16.77
N SER A 21 -23.96 -11.96 16.35
CA SER A 21 -22.94 -12.80 15.70
C SER A 21 -22.55 -12.24 14.34
N LEU A 22 -23.50 -11.76 13.54
CA LEU A 22 -23.22 -11.15 12.24
C LEU A 22 -22.46 -9.83 12.39
N LEU A 23 -22.84 -8.99 13.38
CA LEU A 23 -22.13 -7.76 13.70
C LEU A 23 -20.73 -8.05 14.24
N PHE A 24 -20.54 -9.11 15.04
CA PHE A 24 -19.23 -9.51 15.54
C PHE A 24 -18.33 -10.07 14.44
N VAL A 25 -18.87 -10.89 13.53
CA VAL A 25 -18.12 -11.34 12.34
C VAL A 25 -17.80 -10.19 11.40
N PHE A 26 -18.72 -9.25 11.18
CA PHE A 26 -18.47 -8.02 10.44
C PHE A 26 -17.39 -7.16 11.11
N TRP A 27 -17.43 -7.02 12.45
CA TRP A 27 -16.43 -6.28 13.21
C TRP A 27 -15.07 -6.96 13.17
N LEU A 28 -14.99 -8.30 13.32
CA LEU A 28 -13.75 -9.08 13.16
C LEU A 28 -13.19 -8.95 11.73
N ASN A 29 -14.04 -9.02 10.72
CA ASN A 29 -13.61 -8.89 9.32
C ASN A 29 -13.16 -7.45 8.99
N ASN A 30 -13.70 -6.45 9.70
CA ASN A 30 -13.32 -5.04 9.55
C ASN A 30 -12.08 -4.66 10.38
N GLN A 31 -11.72 -5.42 11.42
CA GLN A 31 -10.46 -5.28 12.16
C GLN A 31 -9.27 -5.98 11.48
N ALA A 32 -9.52 -6.78 10.45
CA ALA A 32 -8.49 -7.64 9.84
C ALA A 32 -7.43 -6.90 9.00
N TYR A 33 -7.51 -5.58 8.92
CA TYR A 33 -6.51 -4.77 8.24
C TYR A 33 -5.93 -3.74 9.23
N ASP A 34 -4.90 -4.12 9.97
CA ASP A 34 -3.96 -3.16 10.55
C ASP A 34 -3.24 -2.47 9.39
N THR A 35 -3.94 -1.52 8.79
CA THR A 35 -3.41 -0.65 7.76
C THR A 35 -2.38 0.25 8.40
N ILE A 36 -1.26 0.47 7.70
CA ILE A 36 -0.27 1.49 8.08
C ILE A 36 -1.03 2.76 8.47
N HIS A 37 -0.87 3.22 9.69
CA HIS A 37 -1.54 4.43 10.15
C HIS A 37 -1.13 5.58 9.23
N SER A 38 -2.11 6.26 8.65
CA SER A 38 -1.86 7.40 7.73
C SER A 38 -1.02 8.50 8.38
N ALA A 39 -1.03 8.59 9.71
CA ALA A 39 -0.20 9.51 10.48
C ALA A 39 1.29 9.16 10.39
N ASP A 40 1.66 7.89 10.53
CA ASP A 40 3.07 7.45 10.47
C ASP A 40 3.64 7.64 9.08
N VAL A 41 2.84 7.39 8.04
CA VAL A 41 3.23 7.62 6.66
C VAL A 41 3.35 9.11 6.35
N GLN A 42 2.46 9.96 6.87
CA GLN A 42 2.55 11.41 6.68
C GLN A 42 3.76 12.01 7.38
N GLU A 43 4.14 11.54 8.55
CA GLU A 43 5.36 11.96 9.23
C GLU A 43 6.59 11.57 8.40
N PHE A 44 6.62 10.34 7.87
CA PHE A 44 7.71 9.85 7.03
C PHE A 44 7.81 10.64 5.70
N VAL A 45 6.68 10.95 5.06
CA VAL A 45 6.62 11.75 3.83
C VAL A 45 7.00 13.21 4.08
N SER A 46 6.62 13.78 5.24
CA SER A 46 6.90 15.19 5.57
C SER A 46 8.37 15.46 5.94
N ALA A 47 9.10 14.44 6.40
CA ALA A 47 10.52 14.58 6.75
C ALA A 47 11.45 14.88 5.55
N ALA A 48 10.96 14.76 4.30
CA ALA A 48 11.73 14.93 3.08
C ALA A 48 11.41 16.25 2.34
N ASN A 49 11.44 17.38 3.02
CA ASN A 49 11.05 18.69 2.45
C ASN A 49 12.18 19.50 1.77
N THR A 50 13.30 18.89 1.41
CA THR A 50 14.34 19.56 0.62
C THR A 50 14.02 19.44 -0.88
N PRO A 51 14.16 20.52 -1.69
CA PRO A 51 14.01 20.43 -3.15
C PRO A 51 15.17 19.59 -3.71
N GLU A 52 14.94 18.29 -3.83
CA GLU A 52 15.94 17.37 -4.36
C GLU A 52 16.10 17.59 -5.87
N LYS A 53 17.35 17.63 -6.34
CA LYS A 53 17.69 17.68 -7.79
C LYS A 53 17.84 16.28 -8.40
N HIS A 54 17.90 15.27 -7.57
CA HIS A 54 18.13 13.87 -7.96
C HIS A 54 17.00 12.98 -7.43
N ILE A 55 16.72 11.91 -8.12
CA ILE A 55 15.85 10.86 -7.60
C ILE A 55 16.54 10.25 -6.38
N GLU A 56 15.85 10.19 -5.26
CA GLU A 56 16.37 9.67 -4.00
C GLU A 56 15.55 8.47 -3.56
N LEU A 57 16.24 7.36 -3.34
CA LEU A 57 15.69 6.19 -2.68
C LEU A 57 16.16 6.16 -1.23
N ILE A 58 15.23 6.20 -0.30
CA ILE A 58 15.48 6.08 1.14
C ILE A 58 15.05 4.69 1.56
N THR A 59 16.00 3.89 2.01
CA THR A 59 15.70 2.55 2.50
C THR A 59 15.09 2.57 3.89
N ALA A 60 14.46 1.50 4.29
CA ALA A 60 13.91 1.31 5.63
C ALA A 60 14.93 1.50 6.77
N THR A 61 16.21 1.34 6.47
CA THR A 61 17.32 1.61 7.41
C THR A 61 17.78 3.07 7.41
N GLY A 62 17.07 3.96 6.66
CA GLY A 62 17.41 5.38 6.52
C GLY A 62 18.57 5.66 5.55
N THR A 63 19.08 4.64 4.85
CA THR A 63 20.15 4.86 3.87
C THR A 63 19.59 5.57 2.64
N LYS A 64 20.18 6.71 2.28
CA LYS A 64 19.84 7.50 1.10
C LYS A 64 20.70 7.09 -0.08
N ILE A 65 20.06 6.70 -1.17
CA ILE A 65 20.70 6.29 -2.43
C ILE A 65 20.24 7.22 -3.53
N LYS A 66 21.17 7.92 -4.17
CA LYS A 66 20.87 8.70 -5.37
C LYS A 66 20.74 7.75 -6.56
N VAL A 67 19.63 7.88 -7.29
CA VAL A 67 19.31 7.03 -8.43
C VAL A 67 19.31 7.88 -9.71
N ASP A 68 19.88 7.34 -10.77
CA ASP A 68 19.83 7.99 -12.08
C ASP A 68 18.43 7.85 -12.68
N GLU A 69 17.96 8.83 -13.42
CA GLU A 69 16.67 8.84 -14.10
C GLU A 69 16.49 7.69 -15.09
N LYS A 70 17.59 7.21 -15.68
CA LYS A 70 17.58 6.09 -16.63
C LYS A 70 17.73 4.74 -15.96
N ALA A 71 18.02 4.72 -14.65
CA ALA A 71 18.17 3.49 -13.93
C ALA A 71 16.84 2.79 -13.70
N THR A 72 16.86 1.47 -13.65
CA THR A 72 15.72 0.65 -13.23
C THR A 72 15.93 0.23 -11.79
N VAL A 73 14.96 0.60 -10.94
CA VAL A 73 14.92 0.14 -9.54
C VAL A 73 14.00 -1.06 -9.45
N ALA A 74 14.49 -2.16 -8.89
CA ALA A 74 13.69 -3.37 -8.73
C ALA A 74 13.90 -4.01 -7.35
N TYR A 75 12.88 -4.64 -6.84
CA TYR A 75 12.96 -5.51 -5.67
C TYR A 75 12.70 -6.95 -6.09
N ALA A 76 13.61 -7.83 -5.73
CA ALA A 76 13.41 -9.27 -5.88
C ALA A 76 12.35 -9.77 -4.87
N GLN A 77 11.83 -10.98 -5.07
CA GLN A 77 10.82 -11.57 -4.18
C GLN A 77 11.33 -11.76 -2.73
N ASP A 78 12.64 -11.88 -2.55
CA ASP A 78 13.29 -11.95 -1.24
C ASP A 78 13.44 -10.57 -0.56
N GLY A 79 13.04 -9.48 -1.26
CA GLY A 79 13.20 -8.10 -0.82
C GLY A 79 14.57 -7.48 -1.15
N SER A 80 15.45 -8.19 -1.88
CA SER A 80 16.73 -7.63 -2.30
C SER A 80 16.53 -6.46 -3.27
N LEU A 81 17.22 -5.34 -3.02
CA LEU A 81 17.24 -4.17 -3.91
C LEU A 81 18.20 -4.39 -5.07
N LEU A 82 17.73 -4.15 -6.28
CA LEU A 82 18.53 -4.12 -7.49
C LEU A 82 18.43 -2.73 -8.14
N ILE A 83 19.55 -2.19 -8.57
CA ILE A 83 19.60 -0.99 -9.43
C ILE A 83 20.41 -1.38 -10.67
N ASP A 84 19.80 -1.25 -11.84
CA ASP A 84 20.35 -1.72 -13.13
C ASP A 84 20.83 -3.17 -13.05
N GLU A 85 19.97 -4.05 -12.52
CA GLU A 85 20.22 -5.48 -12.31
C GLU A 85 21.36 -5.81 -11.31
N LYS A 86 22.05 -4.79 -10.78
CA LYS A 86 23.08 -4.97 -9.77
C LYS A 86 22.48 -4.99 -8.38
N LYS A 87 22.70 -6.06 -7.64
CA LYS A 87 22.26 -6.18 -6.24
C LYS A 87 23.00 -5.17 -5.37
N ILE A 88 22.23 -4.30 -4.71
CA ILE A 88 22.73 -3.33 -3.76
C ILE A 88 22.71 -3.97 -2.38
N ALA A 89 23.85 -3.97 -1.71
CA ALA A 89 23.94 -4.43 -0.34
C ALA A 89 23.23 -3.41 0.59
N THR A 90 21.95 -3.64 0.84
CA THR A 90 21.20 -2.96 1.89
C THR A 90 21.21 -3.84 3.13
N ARG A 91 21.41 -3.25 4.33
CA ARG A 91 21.15 -3.99 5.56
C ARG A 91 19.69 -4.44 5.54
N GLN A 92 19.48 -5.75 5.47
CA GLN A 92 18.16 -6.29 5.75
C GLN A 92 17.88 -5.96 7.21
N SER A 93 16.77 -5.32 7.48
CA SER A 93 16.28 -5.25 8.86
C SER A 93 15.88 -6.67 9.22
N THR A 94 16.73 -7.34 9.98
CA THR A 94 16.41 -8.61 10.63
C THR A 94 15.51 -8.31 11.81
N GLY A 95 14.29 -7.83 11.51
CA GLY A 95 13.25 -7.71 12.51
C GLY A 95 12.77 -9.11 12.87
N GLU A 96 13.31 -9.69 13.94
CA GLU A 96 12.72 -10.85 14.64
C GLU A 96 11.48 -10.46 15.45
N GLY A 97 10.82 -9.34 15.09
CA GLY A 97 9.54 -8.90 15.65
C GLY A 97 8.45 -8.98 14.59
N GLU A 98 7.36 -9.63 14.88
CA GLU A 98 6.26 -9.94 13.96
C GLU A 98 5.51 -8.73 13.37
N GLU A 99 5.89 -7.48 13.63
CA GLU A 99 5.05 -6.31 13.33
C GLU A 99 5.69 -5.19 12.48
N GLU A 100 7.00 -5.13 12.29
CA GLU A 100 7.61 -4.06 11.49
C GLU A 100 7.98 -4.50 10.08
N HIS A 101 7.13 -4.17 9.10
CA HIS A 101 7.49 -4.24 7.70
C HIS A 101 8.30 -2.98 7.34
N PRO A 102 9.61 -3.11 7.13
CA PRO A 102 10.47 -1.97 6.84
C PRO A 102 10.01 -1.27 5.55
N MET A 103 9.71 0.02 5.67
CA MET A 103 9.21 0.84 4.57
C MET A 103 10.35 1.57 3.88
N ASN A 104 10.33 1.53 2.56
CA ASN A 104 11.20 2.34 1.72
C ASN A 104 10.42 3.55 1.19
N GLN A 105 11.15 4.58 0.79
CA GLN A 105 10.57 5.74 0.13
C GLN A 105 11.37 6.05 -1.13
N ILE A 106 10.69 6.36 -2.23
CA ILE A 106 11.29 6.94 -3.41
C ILE A 106 10.72 8.34 -3.64
N ILE A 107 11.61 9.30 -3.89
CA ILE A 107 11.28 10.70 -4.14
C ILE A 107 11.76 11.04 -5.54
N VAL A 108 10.81 11.42 -6.40
CA VAL A 108 11.08 11.84 -7.77
C VAL A 108 10.85 13.34 -7.88
N PRO A 109 11.91 14.14 -8.05
CA PRO A 109 11.79 15.59 -8.14
C PRO A 109 11.10 16.03 -9.44
N MET A 110 10.71 17.31 -9.48
CA MET A 110 10.09 17.90 -10.67
C MET A 110 10.96 17.74 -11.92
N GLY A 111 10.33 17.39 -13.04
CA GLY A 111 10.99 17.18 -14.34
C GLY A 111 11.70 15.84 -14.48
N LYS A 112 11.55 14.93 -13.54
CA LYS A 112 12.12 13.57 -13.57
C LYS A 112 11.04 12.50 -13.51
N HIS A 113 11.39 11.30 -13.93
CA HIS A 113 10.53 10.12 -13.83
C HIS A 113 11.39 8.87 -13.65
N ILE A 114 10.82 7.79 -13.12
CA ILE A 114 11.54 6.53 -12.91
C ILE A 114 10.59 5.33 -12.90
N LYS A 115 11.14 4.19 -13.29
CA LYS A 115 10.46 2.89 -13.19
C LYS A 115 10.89 2.17 -11.92
N LEU A 116 9.89 1.65 -11.21
CA LEU A 116 10.09 0.87 -9.99
C LEU A 116 9.33 -0.46 -10.12
N GLN A 117 10.04 -1.57 -9.93
CA GLN A 117 9.42 -2.88 -9.78
C GLN A 117 9.38 -3.27 -8.32
N LEU A 118 8.20 -3.56 -7.81
CA LEU A 118 7.97 -4.01 -6.44
C LEU A 118 8.26 -5.51 -6.28
N SER A 119 8.42 -5.96 -5.03
CA SER A 119 8.76 -7.35 -4.69
C SER A 119 7.71 -8.40 -5.10
N ASP A 120 6.48 -7.98 -5.37
CA ASP A 120 5.40 -8.84 -5.91
C ASP A 120 5.39 -8.92 -7.44
N GLY A 121 6.26 -8.17 -8.12
CA GLY A 121 6.37 -8.05 -9.57
C GLY A 121 5.53 -6.93 -10.17
N SER A 122 4.75 -6.20 -9.37
CA SER A 122 4.01 -5.02 -9.84
C SER A 122 4.98 -3.93 -10.30
N GLN A 123 4.62 -3.22 -11.39
CA GLN A 123 5.47 -2.20 -12.00
C GLN A 123 4.84 -0.82 -11.85
N LEU A 124 5.64 0.15 -11.41
CA LEU A 124 5.27 1.54 -11.30
C LEU A 124 6.09 2.38 -12.28
N ASP A 125 5.40 3.25 -13.03
CA ASP A 125 6.00 4.40 -13.67
C ASP A 125 5.67 5.62 -12.81
N ILE A 126 6.69 6.19 -12.16
CA ILE A 126 6.54 7.27 -11.17
C ILE A 126 6.84 8.60 -11.86
N ASN A 127 5.85 9.49 -11.86
CA ASN A 127 5.94 10.79 -12.52
C ASN A 127 6.64 11.85 -11.62
N SER A 128 6.92 13.01 -12.20
CA SER A 128 7.64 14.11 -11.55
C SER A 128 6.90 14.65 -10.32
N GLY A 129 7.64 15.12 -9.32
CA GLY A 129 7.07 15.66 -8.09
C GLY A 129 6.37 14.63 -7.21
N THR A 130 6.68 13.35 -7.38
CA THR A 130 5.97 12.24 -6.73
C THR A 130 6.82 11.61 -5.65
N LYS A 131 6.16 11.24 -4.55
CA LYS A 131 6.71 10.42 -3.47
C LYS A 131 5.91 9.13 -3.36
N VAL A 132 6.59 8.00 -3.25
CA VAL A 132 5.97 6.70 -3.03
C VAL A 132 6.63 6.04 -1.83
N VAL A 133 5.81 5.58 -0.88
CA VAL A 133 6.23 4.78 0.27
C VAL A 133 5.70 3.37 0.09
N TYR A 134 6.57 2.39 0.25
CA TYR A 134 6.26 0.98 -0.02
C TYR A 134 7.13 0.06 0.84
N PRO A 135 6.64 -1.14 1.19
CA PRO A 135 7.44 -2.10 1.95
C PRO A 135 8.50 -2.75 1.08
N GLN A 136 9.63 -3.10 1.67
CA GLN A 136 10.67 -3.90 1.02
C GLN A 136 10.12 -5.26 0.56
N LYS A 137 9.20 -5.84 1.35
CA LYS A 137 8.47 -7.07 1.05
C LYS A 137 7.04 -6.94 1.54
N PHE A 138 6.07 -7.33 0.71
CA PHE A 138 4.65 -7.26 1.08
C PHE A 138 4.26 -8.34 2.11
N LYS A 139 3.21 -8.04 2.86
CA LYS A 139 2.52 -9.00 3.72
C LYS A 139 1.84 -10.09 2.87
N LYS A 140 1.48 -11.20 3.50
CA LYS A 140 0.77 -12.30 2.82
C LYS A 140 -0.70 -11.97 2.61
N GLU A 141 -1.27 -11.14 3.48
CA GLU A 141 -2.69 -10.82 3.55
C GLU A 141 -3.08 -9.69 2.60
N TYR A 142 -2.19 -8.72 2.40
CA TYR A 142 -2.42 -7.57 1.52
C TYR A 142 -1.10 -6.95 1.05
N ARG A 143 -1.19 -6.17 -0.03
CA ARG A 143 -0.10 -5.39 -0.60
C ARG A 143 -0.50 -3.93 -0.54
N GLU A 144 0.28 -3.09 0.12
CA GLU A 144 -0.08 -1.69 0.34
C GLU A 144 1.09 -0.77 0.01
N ILE A 145 0.77 0.33 -0.68
CA ILE A 145 1.69 1.44 -0.92
C ILE A 145 0.98 2.77 -0.65
N PHE A 146 1.75 3.79 -0.31
CA PHE A 146 1.26 5.15 -0.20
C PHE A 146 1.85 6.02 -1.30
N VAL A 147 1.02 6.90 -1.90
CA VAL A 147 1.39 7.77 -3.02
C VAL A 147 0.96 9.20 -2.75
N GLU A 148 1.89 10.14 -2.92
CA GLU A 148 1.66 11.57 -3.04
C GLU A 148 2.22 12.00 -4.40
N GLY A 149 1.37 12.39 -5.34
CA GLY A 149 1.75 12.73 -6.71
C GLY A 149 1.07 11.90 -7.77
N GLU A 150 1.77 11.48 -8.80
CA GLU A 150 1.21 10.73 -9.93
C GLU A 150 2.03 9.48 -10.26
N ILE A 151 1.34 8.35 -10.35
CA ILE A 151 1.90 7.08 -10.80
C ILE A 151 0.99 6.39 -11.81
N PHE A 152 1.59 5.74 -12.80
CA PHE A 152 0.94 4.63 -13.47
C PHE A 152 1.40 3.33 -12.81
N ILE A 153 0.49 2.43 -12.53
CA ILE A 153 0.80 1.13 -11.93
C ILE A 153 0.15 -0.01 -12.70
N ASP A 154 0.95 -1.04 -13.01
CA ASP A 154 0.49 -2.32 -13.52
C ASP A 154 0.65 -3.38 -12.42
N VAL A 155 -0.47 -3.67 -11.74
CA VAL A 155 -0.51 -4.58 -10.60
C VAL A 155 -0.51 -6.02 -11.06
N THR A 156 0.46 -6.80 -10.60
CA THR A 156 0.52 -8.24 -10.81
C THR A 156 -0.65 -8.94 -10.13
N HIS A 157 -1.45 -9.68 -10.90
CA HIS A 157 -2.51 -10.53 -10.33
C HIS A 157 -1.91 -11.69 -9.53
N LYS A 158 -2.47 -11.96 -8.35
CA LYS A 158 -2.10 -13.10 -7.50
C LYS A 158 -3.27 -14.08 -7.43
N GLU A 159 -3.00 -15.37 -7.65
CA GLU A 159 -4.02 -16.43 -7.65
C GLU A 159 -4.84 -16.50 -6.35
N SER A 160 -4.24 -16.13 -5.22
CA SER A 160 -4.89 -16.07 -3.91
C SER A 160 -5.77 -14.82 -3.70
N ASN A 161 -6.00 -14.00 -4.74
CA ASN A 161 -6.80 -12.78 -4.66
C ASN A 161 -6.35 -11.81 -3.55
N ILE A 162 -5.04 -11.78 -3.27
CA ILE A 162 -4.47 -10.83 -2.29
C ILE A 162 -4.64 -9.41 -2.83
N PRO A 163 -5.35 -8.52 -2.11
CA PRO A 163 -5.61 -7.17 -2.57
C PRO A 163 -4.32 -6.35 -2.65
N PHE A 164 -4.28 -5.44 -3.63
CA PHE A 164 -3.30 -4.38 -3.74
C PHE A 164 -3.97 -3.05 -3.42
N ILE A 165 -3.45 -2.35 -2.44
CA ILE A 165 -4.03 -1.14 -1.87
C ILE A 165 -3.12 0.04 -2.18
N VAL A 166 -3.62 1.02 -2.94
CA VAL A 166 -2.95 2.31 -3.14
C VAL A 166 -3.63 3.34 -2.27
N LYS A 167 -2.91 3.86 -1.28
CA LYS A 167 -3.37 4.93 -0.41
C LYS A 167 -2.83 6.27 -0.88
N THR A 168 -3.66 7.28 -0.83
CA THR A 168 -3.29 8.68 -0.99
C THR A 168 -3.81 9.48 0.20
N SER A 169 -3.49 10.76 0.28
CA SER A 169 -4.09 11.65 1.29
C SER A 169 -5.59 11.84 1.14
N LEU A 170 -6.16 11.56 -0.05
CA LEU A 170 -7.55 11.87 -0.41
C LEU A 170 -8.45 10.64 -0.53
N PHE A 171 -7.90 9.51 -0.96
CA PHE A 171 -8.68 8.28 -1.19
C PHE A 171 -7.81 7.04 -1.14
N THR A 172 -8.47 5.88 -1.12
CA THR A 172 -7.84 4.56 -1.19
C THR A 172 -8.41 3.78 -2.38
N VAL A 173 -7.54 3.15 -3.17
CA VAL A 173 -7.88 2.28 -4.29
C VAL A 173 -7.53 0.85 -3.94
N ASN A 174 -8.48 -0.06 -4.09
CA ASN A 174 -8.30 -1.50 -3.90
C ASN A 174 -8.46 -2.23 -5.21
N VAL A 175 -7.46 -3.04 -5.60
CA VAL A 175 -7.48 -3.84 -6.83
C VAL A 175 -6.89 -5.23 -6.59
N LEU A 176 -7.11 -6.16 -7.52
CA LEU A 176 -6.53 -7.51 -7.47
C LEU A 176 -5.44 -7.73 -8.52
N GLY A 177 -5.56 -7.07 -9.68
CA GLY A 177 -4.62 -7.19 -10.79
C GLY A 177 -5.07 -6.28 -11.94
N THR A 178 -4.71 -5.01 -11.86
CA THR A 178 -5.29 -3.91 -12.62
C THR A 178 -4.17 -2.98 -13.05
N ALA A 179 -4.27 -2.42 -14.26
CA ALA A 179 -3.40 -1.34 -14.71
C ALA A 179 -4.19 -0.03 -14.69
N PHE A 180 -3.71 0.96 -13.96
CA PHE A 180 -4.39 2.24 -13.78
C PHE A 180 -3.42 3.38 -13.44
N ASN A 181 -3.84 4.60 -13.69
CA ASN A 181 -3.15 5.82 -13.26
C ASN A 181 -3.81 6.38 -12.00
N VAL A 182 -2.99 6.84 -11.07
CA VAL A 182 -3.41 7.60 -9.88
C VAL A 182 -2.73 8.94 -9.92
N LYS A 183 -3.52 10.01 -9.81
CA LYS A 183 -3.03 11.38 -9.66
C LYS A 183 -3.61 12.00 -8.40
N ALA A 184 -2.76 12.31 -7.43
CA ALA A 184 -3.13 12.85 -6.13
C ALA A 184 -1.99 13.71 -5.55
N TYR A 185 -1.68 14.82 -6.23
CA TYR A 185 -0.74 15.81 -5.70
C TYR A 185 -1.38 16.59 -4.55
N LYS A 186 -0.59 16.90 -3.55
CA LYS A 186 -1.05 17.61 -2.35
C LYS A 186 -1.61 19.00 -2.65
N GLU A 187 -1.04 19.66 -3.67
CA GLU A 187 -1.44 21.00 -4.09
C GLU A 187 -2.65 21.03 -5.01
N ASP A 188 -3.01 19.87 -5.60
CA ASP A 188 -4.15 19.77 -6.51
C ASP A 188 -5.48 19.78 -5.72
N THR A 189 -6.47 20.48 -6.27
CA THR A 189 -7.83 20.51 -5.71
C THR A 189 -8.65 19.27 -6.06
N LYS A 190 -8.13 18.42 -6.96
CA LYS A 190 -8.78 17.20 -7.44
C LYS A 190 -7.78 16.08 -7.52
N ALA A 191 -8.22 14.90 -7.14
CA ALA A 191 -7.48 13.68 -7.37
C ALA A 191 -8.25 12.80 -8.37
N GLU A 192 -7.51 12.01 -9.15
CA GLU A 192 -8.05 11.25 -10.26
C GLU A 192 -7.50 9.82 -10.27
N VAL A 193 -8.37 8.88 -10.64
CA VAL A 193 -7.99 7.49 -10.94
C VAL A 193 -8.51 7.15 -12.33
N VAL A 194 -7.62 6.74 -13.21
CA VAL A 194 -7.96 6.35 -14.58
C VAL A 194 -7.64 4.87 -14.78
N LEU A 195 -8.68 4.07 -14.99
CA LEU A 195 -8.54 2.65 -15.27
C LEU A 195 -8.08 2.43 -16.72
N VAL A 196 -7.04 1.63 -16.90
CA VAL A 196 -6.52 1.25 -18.23
C VAL A 196 -6.87 -0.20 -18.56
N ARG A 197 -6.71 -1.12 -17.61
CA ARG A 197 -7.02 -2.55 -17.77
C ARG A 197 -7.45 -3.15 -16.45
N GLY A 198 -8.45 -4.03 -16.45
CA GLY A 198 -8.94 -4.76 -15.28
C GLY A 198 -10.32 -4.29 -14.82
N LYS A 199 -10.61 -4.59 -13.56
CA LYS A 199 -11.88 -4.24 -12.89
C LYS A 199 -11.58 -3.61 -11.55
#